data_e75664ae43577bcd2f1dfa52bc942bcd
#
_entry.id   e75664ae43577bcd2f1dfa52bc942bcd
#
_cell.length_a   1.000
_cell.length_b   1.000
_cell.length_c   1.000
_cell.angle_alpha   90.00
_cell.angle_beta   90.00
_cell.angle_gamma   90.00
#
_symmetry.space_group_name_H-M   'P 1'
#
loop_
_entity.id
_entity.type
_entity.pdbx_description
1 polymer ?
#
loop_
_entity_poly.entity_id
_entity_poly.type
_entity_poly.pdbx_seq_one_letter_code
_entity_poly.pdbx_strand_id
1 'polypeptide(L)'
;DNVALPLKKLTDFSNDKIMTCAKKSLLDVGLEGSEQMMPSELSGGMKKRVGIARAISANPEYILYDEPTTGLDPIMTHSINNLIKKIHNEEKLTSIIVTHEMKTVQNVSDRVLFLDDGIIKYDGKPSEMKNCKDKTVLQFLEVSGSL
;
A
#
# COMPACT_ATOMS: atom_id res chain seq x y z
N ASP A 1 -9.67 15.53 -8.96
CA ASP A 1 -8.93 16.47 -8.07
C ASP A 1 -8.04 15.79 -7.05
N ASN A 2 -8.47 14.72 -6.35
CA ASN A 2 -7.67 14.05 -5.32
C ASN A 2 -6.29 13.58 -5.83
N VAL A 3 -6.24 12.91 -6.97
CA VAL A 3 -5.00 12.38 -7.56
C VAL A 3 -4.12 13.49 -8.14
N ALA A 4 -4.74 14.58 -8.61
CA ALA A 4 -4.03 15.74 -9.15
C ALA A 4 -3.40 16.63 -8.07
N LEU A 5 -3.83 16.52 -6.81
CA LEU A 5 -3.40 17.43 -5.74
C LEU A 5 -1.89 17.42 -5.48
N PRO A 6 -1.19 16.27 -5.37
CA PRO A 6 0.27 16.27 -5.22
C PRO A 6 0.98 16.95 -6.39
N LEU A 7 0.54 16.68 -7.61
CA LEU A 7 1.10 17.30 -8.81
C LEU A 7 0.97 18.83 -8.79
N LYS A 8 -0.22 19.35 -8.42
CA LYS A 8 -0.46 20.80 -8.28
C LYS A 8 0.41 21.45 -7.19
N LYS A 9 0.84 20.70 -6.18
CA LYS A 9 1.59 21.22 -5.04
C LYS A 9 3.10 21.05 -5.18
N LEU A 10 3.56 20.03 -5.89
CA LEU A 10 4.95 19.60 -5.90
C LEU A 10 5.65 19.81 -7.25
N THR A 11 4.90 20.23 -8.29
CA THR A 11 5.47 20.42 -9.64
C THR A 11 5.00 21.72 -10.27
N ASP A 12 5.77 22.22 -11.22
CA ASP A 12 5.41 23.37 -12.07
C ASP A 12 4.72 22.95 -13.37
N PHE A 13 4.05 21.79 -13.37
CA PHE A 13 3.38 21.28 -14.57
C PHE A 13 2.16 22.12 -14.95
N SER A 14 1.91 22.25 -16.26
CA SER A 14 0.68 22.82 -16.75
C SER A 14 -0.55 22.00 -16.34
N ASN A 15 -1.71 22.61 -16.29
CA ASN A 15 -2.96 21.93 -15.95
C ASN A 15 -3.21 20.68 -16.84
N ASP A 16 -2.94 20.77 -18.14
CA ASP A 16 -3.11 19.64 -19.07
C ASP A 16 -2.17 18.49 -18.74
N LYS A 17 -0.92 18.79 -18.39
CA LYS A 17 0.06 17.79 -17.95
C LYS A 17 -0.37 17.13 -16.64
N ILE A 18 -0.84 17.92 -15.67
CA ILE A 18 -1.36 17.42 -14.39
C ILE A 18 -2.53 16.45 -14.62
N MET A 19 -3.48 16.82 -15.46
CA MET A 19 -4.63 15.96 -15.76
C MET A 19 -4.22 14.68 -16.48
N THR A 20 -3.25 14.75 -17.39
CA THR A 20 -2.70 13.58 -18.08
C THR A 20 -2.03 12.62 -17.10
N CYS A 21 -1.17 13.13 -16.20
CA CYS A 21 -0.51 12.33 -15.17
C CYS A 21 -1.53 11.71 -14.19
N ALA A 22 -2.52 12.48 -13.74
CA ALA A 22 -3.56 11.97 -12.84
C ALA A 22 -4.40 10.85 -13.48
N LYS A 23 -4.76 10.97 -14.76
CA LYS A 23 -5.43 9.90 -15.50
C LYS A 23 -4.56 8.65 -15.62
N LYS A 24 -3.29 8.82 -15.95
CA LYS A 24 -2.34 7.69 -16.00
C LYS A 24 -2.30 6.97 -14.65
N SER A 25 -2.15 7.70 -13.53
CA SER A 25 -2.10 7.08 -12.20
C SER A 25 -3.40 6.34 -11.84
N LEU A 26 -4.57 6.82 -12.28
CA LEU A 26 -5.82 6.10 -12.12
C LEU A 26 -5.85 4.80 -12.96
N LEU A 27 -5.35 4.84 -14.18
CA LEU A 27 -5.22 3.67 -15.04
C LEU A 27 -4.26 2.64 -14.40
N ASP A 28 -3.11 3.06 -13.87
CA ASP A 28 -2.10 2.19 -13.26
C ASP A 28 -2.65 1.40 -12.06
N VAL A 29 -3.65 1.97 -11.35
CA VAL A 29 -4.35 1.28 -10.25
C VAL A 29 -5.65 0.58 -10.67
N GLY A 30 -5.97 0.55 -11.98
CA GLY A 30 -7.17 -0.12 -12.52
C GLY A 30 -8.47 0.63 -12.25
N LEU A 31 -8.42 1.97 -12.26
CA LEU A 31 -9.59 2.86 -12.09
C LEU A 31 -9.82 3.73 -13.32
N GLU A 32 -9.59 3.19 -14.52
CA GLU A 32 -9.92 3.86 -15.77
C GLU A 32 -11.41 4.22 -15.82
N GLY A 33 -11.74 5.42 -16.31
CA GLY A 33 -13.12 5.91 -16.42
C GLY A 33 -13.73 6.44 -15.11
N SER A 34 -12.98 6.45 -14.01
CA SER A 34 -13.47 6.93 -12.71
C SER A 34 -13.08 8.39 -12.38
N GLU A 35 -12.53 9.12 -13.35
CA GLU A 35 -11.92 10.44 -13.16
C GLU A 35 -12.91 11.48 -12.60
N GLN A 36 -14.19 11.34 -12.94
CA GLN A 36 -15.24 12.28 -12.54
C GLN A 36 -16.05 11.80 -11.33
N MET A 37 -15.80 10.57 -10.83
CA MET A 37 -16.54 10.04 -9.69
C MET A 37 -16.19 10.80 -8.41
N MET A 38 -17.23 11.08 -7.61
CA MET A 38 -17.07 11.66 -6.27
C MET A 38 -16.61 10.56 -5.28
N PRO A 39 -15.86 10.91 -4.22
CA PRO A 39 -15.45 9.93 -3.21
C PRO A 39 -16.61 9.15 -2.56
N SER A 40 -17.80 9.73 -2.49
CA SER A 40 -19.02 9.07 -1.98
C SER A 40 -19.51 7.94 -2.89
N GLU A 41 -19.19 7.97 -4.17
CA GLU A 41 -19.61 6.99 -5.17
C GLU A 41 -18.65 5.80 -5.26
N LEU A 42 -17.48 5.90 -4.61
CA LEU A 42 -16.43 4.88 -4.66
C LEU A 42 -16.65 3.81 -3.58
N SER A 43 -16.46 2.54 -3.97
CA SER A 43 -16.37 1.43 -3.02
C SER A 43 -15.14 1.56 -2.11
N GLY A 44 -15.08 0.78 -1.02
CA GLY A 44 -13.93 0.77 -0.11
C GLY A 44 -12.61 0.45 -0.83
N GLY A 45 -12.61 -0.56 -1.68
CA GLY A 45 -11.44 -0.93 -2.49
C GLY A 45 -11.05 0.15 -3.50
N MET A 46 -12.02 0.80 -4.15
CA MET A 46 -11.75 1.92 -5.05
C MET A 46 -11.13 3.12 -4.31
N LYS A 47 -11.60 3.43 -3.09
CA LYS A 47 -11.00 4.50 -2.26
C LYS A 47 -9.54 4.21 -1.93
N LYS A 48 -9.20 2.96 -1.57
CA LYS A 48 -7.80 2.53 -1.34
C LYS A 48 -6.96 2.69 -2.61
N ARG A 49 -7.47 2.27 -3.77
CA ARG A 49 -6.79 2.45 -5.06
C ARG A 49 -6.57 3.91 -5.43
N VAL A 50 -7.55 4.80 -5.20
CA VAL A 50 -7.39 6.26 -5.38
C VAL A 50 -6.31 6.80 -4.45
N GLY A 51 -6.23 6.33 -3.20
CA GLY A 51 -5.15 6.68 -2.27
C GLY A 51 -3.78 6.32 -2.82
N ILE A 52 -3.63 5.11 -3.40
CA ILE A 52 -2.40 4.65 -4.04
C ILE A 52 -2.11 5.49 -5.30
N ALA A 53 -3.09 5.71 -6.18
CA ALA A 53 -2.93 6.54 -7.37
C ALA A 53 -2.44 7.96 -7.03
N ARG A 54 -2.98 8.54 -5.96
CA ARG A 54 -2.55 9.84 -5.45
C ARG A 54 -1.09 9.81 -4.98
N ALA A 55 -0.67 8.76 -4.28
CA ALA A 55 0.69 8.62 -3.79
C ALA A 55 1.71 8.50 -4.93
N ILE A 56 1.41 7.71 -5.98
CA ILE A 56 2.33 7.48 -7.10
C ILE A 56 2.30 8.59 -8.15
N SER A 57 1.31 9.48 -8.15
CA SER A 57 1.11 10.48 -9.21
C SER A 57 2.30 11.43 -9.41
N ALA A 58 3.01 11.73 -8.34
CA ALA A 58 4.20 12.61 -8.36
C ALA A 58 5.52 11.86 -8.57
N ASN A 59 5.47 10.58 -8.97
CA ASN A 59 6.63 9.74 -9.18
C ASN A 59 7.63 9.75 -8.01
N PRO A 60 7.21 9.35 -6.79
CA PRO A 60 8.05 9.39 -5.59
C PRO A 60 9.13 8.31 -5.63
N GLU A 61 10.23 8.50 -4.89
CA GLU A 61 11.23 7.46 -4.63
C GLU A 61 10.82 6.52 -3.49
N TYR A 62 10.00 7.02 -2.57
CA TYR A 62 9.55 6.32 -1.36
C TYR A 62 8.04 6.42 -1.22
N ILE A 63 7.40 5.31 -0.84
CA ILE A 63 5.98 5.27 -0.47
C ILE A 63 5.81 4.70 0.93
N LEU A 64 5.00 5.38 1.74
CA LEU A 64 4.56 4.90 3.05
C LEU A 64 3.09 4.50 2.95
N TYR A 65 2.80 3.24 3.24
CA TYR A 65 1.44 2.71 3.34
C TYR A 65 1.09 2.52 4.82
N ASP A 66 -0.02 3.10 5.23
CA ASP A 66 -0.58 2.92 6.57
C ASP A 66 -1.89 2.15 6.47
N GLU A 67 -1.87 0.91 6.94
CA GLU A 67 -3.00 -0.01 6.92
C GLU A 67 -3.73 -0.06 5.55
N PRO A 68 -3.03 -0.42 4.45
CA PRO A 68 -3.59 -0.31 3.10
C PRO A 68 -4.77 -1.24 2.85
N THR A 69 -4.89 -2.33 3.60
CA THR A 69 -5.89 -3.40 3.41
C THR A 69 -6.96 -3.44 4.49
N THR A 70 -6.82 -2.68 5.56
CA THR A 70 -7.79 -2.66 6.68
C THR A 70 -9.19 -2.28 6.22
N GLY A 71 -10.17 -3.06 6.66
CA GLY A 71 -11.60 -2.87 6.34
C GLY A 71 -12.01 -3.41 4.98
N LEU A 72 -11.16 -4.21 4.32
CA LEU A 72 -11.47 -4.88 3.07
C LEU A 72 -11.76 -6.38 3.30
N ASP A 73 -12.58 -6.96 2.45
CA ASP A 73 -12.75 -8.41 2.39
C ASP A 73 -11.48 -9.11 1.86
N PRO A 74 -11.34 -10.44 2.03
CA PRO A 74 -10.14 -11.16 1.63
C PRO A 74 -9.80 -11.07 0.14
N ILE A 75 -10.80 -10.96 -0.75
CA ILE A 75 -10.59 -10.85 -2.20
C ILE A 75 -10.01 -9.48 -2.53
N MET A 76 -10.60 -8.43 -1.94
CA MET A 76 -10.11 -7.06 -2.13
C MET A 76 -8.74 -6.87 -1.49
N THR A 77 -8.48 -7.43 -0.30
CA THR A 77 -7.15 -7.45 0.33
C THR A 77 -6.10 -8.04 -0.62
N HIS A 78 -6.37 -9.21 -1.19
CA HIS A 78 -5.47 -9.84 -2.16
C HIS A 78 -5.23 -8.94 -3.39
N SER A 79 -6.29 -8.31 -3.87
CA SER A 79 -6.23 -7.39 -5.02
C SER A 79 -5.36 -6.15 -4.74
N ILE A 80 -5.47 -5.55 -3.55
CA ILE A 80 -4.63 -4.41 -3.14
C ILE A 80 -3.17 -4.85 -2.92
N ASN A 81 -2.93 -6.00 -2.31
CA ASN A 81 -1.57 -6.54 -2.13
C ASN A 81 -0.87 -6.78 -3.48
N ASN A 82 -1.58 -7.35 -4.46
CA ASN A 82 -1.05 -7.53 -5.81
C ASN A 82 -0.76 -6.19 -6.50
N LEU A 83 -1.62 -5.19 -6.30
CA LEU A 83 -1.40 -3.84 -6.83
C LEU A 83 -0.14 -3.19 -6.23
N ILE A 84 0.05 -3.26 -4.91
CA ILE A 84 1.25 -2.74 -4.22
C ILE A 84 2.50 -3.42 -4.78
N LYS A 85 2.47 -4.75 -4.91
CA LYS A 85 3.59 -5.53 -5.45
C LYS A 85 3.90 -5.18 -6.92
N LYS A 86 2.87 -5.02 -7.74
CA LYS A 86 3.00 -4.57 -9.12
C LYS A 86 3.71 -3.22 -9.20
N ILE A 87 3.20 -2.22 -8.46
CA ILE A 87 3.76 -0.87 -8.45
C ILE A 87 5.22 -0.87 -7.96
N HIS A 88 5.52 -1.60 -6.88
CA HIS A 88 6.88 -1.74 -6.37
C HIS A 88 7.85 -2.25 -7.44
N ASN A 89 7.46 -3.29 -8.18
CA ASN A 89 8.30 -3.91 -9.22
C ASN A 89 8.46 -3.03 -10.45
N GLU A 90 7.38 -2.38 -10.91
CA GLU A 90 7.38 -1.57 -12.13
C GLU A 90 8.08 -0.23 -11.94
N GLU A 91 7.85 0.44 -10.81
CA GLU A 91 8.39 1.78 -10.54
C GLU A 91 9.69 1.74 -9.72
N LYS A 92 10.15 0.55 -9.29
CA LYS A 92 11.35 0.34 -8.46
C LYS A 92 11.38 1.20 -7.20
N LEU A 93 10.22 1.35 -6.58
CA LEU A 93 10.02 2.18 -5.38
C LEU A 93 10.55 1.49 -4.13
N THR A 94 11.02 2.27 -3.17
CA THR A 94 11.19 1.80 -1.80
C THR A 94 9.88 1.99 -1.05
N SER A 95 9.33 0.91 -0.49
CA SER A 95 8.04 0.92 0.21
C SER A 95 8.20 0.58 1.68
N ILE A 96 7.54 1.35 2.55
CA ILE A 96 7.34 1.03 3.96
C ILE A 96 5.85 0.79 4.16
N ILE A 97 5.50 -0.36 4.74
CA ILE A 97 4.10 -0.74 4.98
C ILE A 97 3.92 -0.96 6.48
N VAL A 98 3.07 -0.17 7.10
CA VAL A 98 2.62 -0.40 8.48
C VAL A 98 1.32 -1.19 8.41
N THR A 99 1.29 -2.36 9.03
CA THR A 99 0.10 -3.21 9.06
C THR A 99 0.18 -4.25 10.18
N HIS A 100 -0.97 -4.67 10.66
CA HIS A 100 -1.13 -5.81 11.57
C HIS A 100 -1.58 -7.09 10.84
N GLU A 101 -1.78 -7.03 9.51
CA GLU A 101 -2.26 -8.17 8.73
C GLU A 101 -1.09 -9.03 8.21
N MET A 102 -0.89 -10.21 8.80
CA MET A 102 0.18 -11.14 8.38
C MET A 102 0.07 -11.58 6.93
N LYS A 103 -1.15 -11.68 6.37
CA LYS A 103 -1.34 -11.98 4.95
C LYS A 103 -0.71 -10.91 4.06
N THR A 104 -0.87 -9.64 4.42
CA THR A 104 -0.23 -8.52 3.73
C THR A 104 1.28 -8.62 3.86
N VAL A 105 1.80 -8.79 5.09
CA VAL A 105 3.24 -8.96 5.35
C VAL A 105 3.84 -10.07 4.49
N GLN A 106 3.23 -11.27 4.49
CA GLN A 106 3.74 -12.42 3.73
C GLN A 106 3.70 -12.23 2.21
N ASN A 107 2.72 -11.47 1.72
CA ASN A 107 2.54 -11.29 0.28
C ASN A 107 3.44 -10.20 -0.32
N VAL A 108 3.70 -9.11 0.42
CA VAL A 108 4.31 -7.91 -0.19
C VAL A 108 5.67 -7.51 0.38
N SER A 109 6.08 -8.07 1.54
CA SER A 109 7.29 -7.61 2.22
C SER A 109 8.50 -8.48 1.94
N ASP A 110 9.66 -7.84 1.71
CA ASP A 110 10.97 -8.49 1.64
C ASP A 110 11.61 -8.60 3.03
N ARG A 111 11.29 -7.65 3.92
CA ARG A 111 11.81 -7.54 5.30
C ARG A 111 10.72 -7.06 6.23
N VAL A 112 10.71 -7.57 7.44
CA VAL A 112 9.75 -7.24 8.48
C VAL A 112 10.48 -6.73 9.72
N LEU A 113 9.99 -5.64 10.26
CA LEU A 113 10.32 -5.15 11.59
C LEU A 113 9.07 -5.32 12.47
N PHE A 114 9.11 -6.24 13.43
CA PHE A 114 8.03 -6.40 14.39
C PHE A 114 8.29 -5.49 15.58
N LEU A 115 7.41 -4.51 15.76
CA LEU A 115 7.53 -3.50 16.81
C LEU A 115 6.52 -3.81 17.93
N ASP A 116 7.00 -3.84 19.17
CA ASP A 116 6.19 -4.01 20.38
C ASP A 116 6.80 -3.20 21.52
N ASP A 117 5.97 -2.43 22.25
CA ASP A 117 6.38 -1.52 23.33
C ASP A 117 7.57 -0.60 22.96
N GLY A 118 7.58 -0.08 21.72
CA GLY A 118 8.64 0.81 21.22
C GLY A 118 9.98 0.10 20.93
N ILE A 119 10.02 -1.24 20.96
CA ILE A 119 11.21 -2.06 20.75
C ILE A 119 10.99 -2.98 19.56
N ILE A 120 12.03 -3.12 18.70
CA ILE A 120 12.02 -4.09 17.62
C ILE A 120 12.29 -5.48 18.20
N LYS A 121 11.27 -6.35 18.19
CA LYS A 121 11.31 -7.73 18.67
C LYS A 121 11.76 -8.72 17.59
N TYR A 122 11.56 -8.37 16.32
CA TYR A 122 12.02 -9.16 15.19
C TYR A 122 12.46 -8.23 14.05
N ASP A 123 13.52 -8.63 13.38
CA ASP A 123 14.04 -7.99 12.17
C ASP A 123 14.55 -9.09 11.24
N GLY A 124 13.89 -9.28 10.11
CA GLY A 124 14.26 -10.34 9.16
C GLY A 124 13.21 -10.59 8.08
N LYS A 125 13.32 -11.72 7.39
CA LYS A 125 12.38 -12.10 6.32
C LYS A 125 11.05 -12.60 6.90
N PRO A 126 9.91 -12.33 6.25
CA PRO A 126 8.60 -12.86 6.67
C PRO A 126 8.60 -14.38 6.88
N SER A 127 9.24 -15.12 5.97
CA SER A 127 9.30 -16.59 6.01
C SER A 127 10.07 -17.17 7.21
N GLU A 128 10.93 -16.37 7.83
CA GLU A 128 11.78 -16.76 8.96
C GLU A 128 11.18 -16.38 10.31
N MET A 129 10.11 -15.58 10.36
CA MET A 129 9.47 -15.12 11.61
C MET A 129 9.06 -16.27 12.55
N LYS A 130 8.61 -17.40 11.99
CA LYS A 130 8.24 -18.60 12.74
C LYS A 130 9.40 -19.21 13.53
N ASN A 131 10.63 -18.90 13.19
CA ASN A 131 11.84 -19.35 13.89
C ASN A 131 12.29 -18.35 14.97
N CYS A 132 11.57 -17.26 15.18
CA CYS A 132 11.86 -16.27 16.19
C CYS A 132 11.71 -16.89 17.58
N LYS A 133 12.59 -16.47 18.54
CA LYS A 133 12.54 -16.92 19.92
C LYS A 133 11.72 -16.00 20.83
N ASP A 134 11.34 -14.83 20.35
CA ASP A 134 10.52 -13.89 21.12
C ASP A 134 9.08 -14.39 21.23
N LYS A 135 8.58 -14.47 22.46
CA LYS A 135 7.26 -15.02 22.78
C LYS A 135 6.12 -14.18 22.20
N THR A 136 6.28 -12.85 22.18
CA THR A 136 5.27 -11.92 21.66
C THR A 136 5.09 -12.12 20.15
N VAL A 137 6.19 -12.28 19.42
CA VAL A 137 6.18 -12.56 17.98
C VAL A 137 5.49 -13.89 17.70
N LEU A 138 5.85 -14.96 18.43
CA LEU A 138 5.25 -16.28 18.24
C LEU A 138 3.75 -16.28 18.56
N GLN A 139 3.34 -15.64 19.65
CA GLN A 139 1.93 -15.51 20.03
C GLN A 139 1.14 -14.73 18.96
N PHE A 140 1.70 -13.68 18.41
CA PHE A 140 1.08 -12.91 17.34
C PHE A 140 0.87 -13.78 16.08
N LEU A 141 1.88 -14.56 15.69
CA LEU A 141 1.79 -15.48 14.55
C LEU A 141 0.72 -16.56 14.77
N GLU A 142 0.63 -17.12 15.98
CA GLU A 142 -0.37 -18.11 16.35
C GLU A 142 -1.79 -17.55 16.23
N VAL A 143 -2.05 -16.39 16.86
CA VAL A 143 -3.37 -15.74 16.82
C VAL A 143 -3.76 -15.30 15.40
N SER A 144 -2.80 -14.90 14.58
CA SER A 144 -3.03 -14.52 13.18
C SER A 144 -3.21 -15.72 12.23
N GLY A 145 -3.08 -16.97 12.73
CA GLY A 145 -3.14 -18.19 11.91
C GLY A 145 -2.00 -18.30 10.90
N SER A 146 -0.81 -17.78 11.25
CA SER A 146 0.37 -17.70 10.38
C SER A 146 1.55 -18.57 10.84
N LEU A 147 1.34 -19.41 11.87
CA LEU A 147 2.25 -20.48 12.30
C LEU A 147 2.06 -21.74 11.46
#